data_b2b43680fd8b4ab06964302bd317707c
#
_entry.id   b2b43680fd8b4ab06964302bd317707c
#
_cell.length_a   1.000
_cell.length_b   1.000
_cell.length_c   1.000
_cell.angle_alpha   90.00
_cell.angle_beta   90.00
_cell.angle_gamma   90.00
#
_symmetry.space_group_name_H-M   'P 1'
#
loop_
_entity.id
_entity.type
_entity.pdbx_description
1 polymer ?
#
loop_
_entity_poly.entity_id
_entity_poly.type
_entity_poly.pdbx_seq_one_letter_code
_entity_poly.pdbx_strand_id
1 'polypeptide(L)'
;MSDTTFTPRVFSGIQPTGNLHLGNYLGALKRFVDWQDRDVESIYCMVDLHAITVWQDPATLTRNTRELCAGFLAAGIDPAKSILINQSQVPEHAQLAWVFNCVARMGWMQRMTQFKDKAGKNAQAASLGLFGYPALMAADILVYHATHVPVGEDQKQHLELTRDIAAKFNHDYGVDFFPITEPVIEGAATRVMSLRDGSKKMSKSDPSDASRINMTDDGDT
;
A
#
# COMPACT_ATOMS: atom_id res chain seq x y z
N MET A 1 30.60 -3.80 13.11
CA MET A 1 29.30 -3.74 12.41
C MET A 1 28.77 -5.16 12.40
N SER A 2 27.69 -5.44 13.13
CA SER A 2 27.07 -6.76 13.07
C SER A 2 26.42 -6.90 11.71
N ASP A 3 26.79 -7.92 10.94
CA ASP A 3 26.08 -8.30 9.71
C ASP A 3 24.68 -8.80 10.14
N THR A 4 23.77 -7.87 10.37
CA THR A 4 22.36 -8.21 10.66
C THR A 4 21.72 -8.62 9.36
N THR A 5 21.65 -9.92 9.09
CA THR A 5 20.91 -10.46 7.95
C THR A 5 19.44 -10.54 8.29
N PHE A 6 18.61 -9.74 7.60
CA PHE A 6 17.15 -9.84 7.74
C PHE A 6 16.61 -11.01 6.90
N THR A 7 15.66 -11.76 7.48
CA THR A 7 14.95 -12.79 6.72
C THR A 7 14.19 -12.15 5.56
N PRO A 8 14.30 -12.67 4.33
CA PRO A 8 13.55 -12.17 3.19
C PRO A 8 12.05 -12.18 3.48
N ARG A 9 11.42 -11.01 3.39
CA ARG A 9 9.99 -10.83 3.64
C ARG A 9 9.41 -9.80 2.70
N VAL A 10 8.26 -10.14 2.12
CA VAL A 10 7.49 -9.27 1.24
C VAL A 10 6.32 -8.68 2.01
N PHE A 11 6.13 -7.37 1.88
CA PHE A 11 4.92 -6.69 2.35
C PHE A 11 4.28 -5.91 1.20
N SER A 12 2.96 -6.02 1.07
CA SER A 12 2.20 -5.13 0.20
C SER A 12 0.78 -4.94 0.72
N GLY A 13 0.11 -3.87 0.29
CA GLY A 13 -1.23 -3.57 0.75
C GLY A 13 -2.10 -2.89 -0.29
N ILE A 14 -3.41 -3.06 -0.14
CA ILE A 14 -4.42 -2.39 -0.96
C ILE A 14 -5.42 -1.68 -0.04
N GLN A 15 -5.78 -0.45 -0.41
CA GLN A 15 -6.82 0.30 0.30
C GLN A 15 -8.21 -0.29 -0.02
N PRO A 16 -9.06 -0.52 1.00
CA PRO A 16 -10.43 -1.01 0.83
C PRO A 16 -11.38 0.12 0.39
N THR A 17 -11.06 0.78 -0.72
CA THR A 17 -11.84 1.89 -1.28
C THR A 17 -12.46 1.49 -2.60
N GLY A 18 -13.75 1.19 -2.59
CA GLY A 18 -14.52 0.76 -3.78
C GLY A 18 -14.15 -0.63 -4.29
N ASN A 19 -14.84 -1.06 -5.35
CA ASN A 19 -14.68 -2.39 -5.93
C ASN A 19 -13.30 -2.59 -6.56
N LEU A 20 -12.77 -3.80 -6.42
CA LEU A 20 -11.62 -4.23 -7.19
C LEU A 20 -12.01 -4.35 -8.68
N HIS A 21 -11.14 -3.87 -9.54
CA HIS A 21 -11.31 -3.97 -10.99
C HIS A 21 -10.11 -4.68 -11.63
N LEU A 22 -10.24 -5.03 -12.90
CA LEU A 22 -9.22 -5.75 -13.67
C LEU A 22 -7.82 -5.11 -13.56
N GLY A 23 -7.75 -3.78 -13.51
CA GLY A 23 -6.49 -3.06 -13.30
C GLY A 23 -5.84 -3.33 -11.94
N ASN A 24 -6.64 -3.57 -10.88
CA ASN A 24 -6.11 -3.97 -9.57
C ASN A 24 -5.63 -5.43 -9.60
N TYR A 25 -6.38 -6.30 -10.25
CA TYR A 25 -6.02 -7.70 -10.40
C TYR A 25 -4.68 -7.86 -11.13
N LEU A 26 -4.59 -7.34 -12.35
CA LEU A 26 -3.38 -7.48 -13.18
C LEU A 26 -2.20 -6.64 -12.66
N GLY A 27 -2.48 -5.49 -12.04
CA GLY A 27 -1.45 -4.58 -11.55
C GLY A 27 -0.87 -4.93 -10.17
N ALA A 28 -1.62 -5.65 -9.33
CA ALA A 28 -1.23 -5.96 -7.97
C ALA A 28 -1.50 -7.42 -7.57
N LEU A 29 -2.76 -7.88 -7.58
CA LEU A 29 -3.13 -9.17 -6.98
C LEU A 29 -2.43 -10.36 -7.64
N LYS A 30 -2.32 -10.35 -8.97
CA LYS A 30 -1.60 -11.39 -9.69
C LYS A 30 -0.15 -11.51 -9.22
N ARG A 31 0.52 -10.37 -8.95
CA ARG A 31 1.88 -10.36 -8.43
C ARG A 31 1.95 -10.89 -6.99
N PHE A 32 0.93 -10.62 -6.17
CA PHE A 32 0.88 -11.18 -4.82
C PHE A 32 0.83 -12.71 -4.88
N VAL A 33 0.03 -13.28 -5.79
CA VAL A 33 -0.01 -14.72 -6.04
C VAL A 33 1.33 -15.25 -6.52
N ASP A 34 1.99 -14.55 -7.46
CA ASP A 34 3.30 -14.93 -7.97
C ASP A 34 4.38 -14.91 -6.86
N TRP A 35 4.26 -13.97 -5.90
CA TRP A 35 5.19 -13.87 -4.77
C TRP A 35 4.98 -14.94 -3.70
N GLN A 36 3.73 -15.35 -3.42
CA GLN A 36 3.45 -16.39 -2.42
C GLN A 36 4.03 -17.76 -2.79
N ASP A 37 4.30 -18.00 -4.06
CA ASP A 37 4.89 -19.27 -4.55
C ASP A 37 6.42 -19.24 -4.57
N ARG A 38 7.04 -18.14 -4.13
CA ARG A 38 8.48 -18.03 -3.94
C ARG A 38 8.86 -18.44 -2.51
N ASP A 39 10.13 -18.79 -2.31
CA ASP A 39 10.67 -19.10 -0.97
C ASP A 39 10.92 -17.82 -0.16
N VAL A 40 9.84 -17.10 0.16
CA VAL A 40 9.85 -15.84 0.90
C VAL A 40 8.54 -15.69 1.67
N GLU A 41 8.63 -15.24 2.93
CA GLU A 41 7.43 -14.91 3.71
C GLU A 41 6.71 -13.72 3.10
N SER A 42 5.40 -13.83 2.84
CA SER A 42 4.60 -12.78 2.25
C SER A 42 3.45 -12.34 3.16
N ILE A 43 3.29 -11.03 3.30
CA ILE A 43 2.25 -10.39 4.11
C ILE A 43 1.48 -9.44 3.21
N TYR A 44 0.16 -9.64 3.11
CA TYR A 44 -0.75 -8.79 2.34
C TYR A 44 -1.77 -8.14 3.26
N CYS A 45 -1.86 -6.82 3.17
CA CYS A 45 -2.59 -5.98 4.11
C CYS A 45 -3.76 -5.26 3.44
N MET A 46 -4.94 -5.32 4.07
CA MET A 46 -6.04 -4.41 3.79
C MET A 46 -5.81 -3.14 4.60
N VAL A 47 -5.33 -2.07 3.92
CA VAL A 47 -4.83 -0.85 4.59
C VAL A 47 -5.95 0.16 4.84
N ASP A 48 -6.82 -0.15 5.80
CA ASP A 48 -7.99 0.63 6.15
C ASP A 48 -7.66 1.95 6.88
N LEU A 49 -6.55 2.04 7.61
CA LEU A 49 -6.08 3.31 8.19
C LEU A 49 -5.65 4.30 7.10
N HIS A 50 -5.11 3.82 5.97
CA HIS A 50 -4.85 4.70 4.83
C HIS A 50 -6.15 5.16 4.16
N ALA A 51 -7.19 4.33 4.14
CA ALA A 51 -8.47 4.71 3.56
C ALA A 51 -9.10 5.90 4.29
N ILE A 52 -9.03 5.95 5.62
CA ILE A 52 -9.62 7.02 6.45
C ILE A 52 -8.86 8.35 6.40
N THR A 53 -7.73 8.44 5.71
CA THR A 53 -7.07 9.74 5.43
C THR A 53 -7.96 10.68 4.63
N VAL A 54 -8.93 10.12 3.92
CA VAL A 54 -10.08 10.78 3.30
C VAL A 54 -11.34 10.21 3.94
N TRP A 55 -12.36 11.03 4.16
CA TRP A 55 -13.59 10.60 4.82
C TRP A 55 -14.19 9.36 4.17
N GLN A 56 -14.54 8.37 4.98
CA GLN A 56 -15.19 7.12 4.59
C GLN A 56 -16.44 6.90 5.44
N ASP A 57 -17.53 6.46 4.83
CA ASP A 57 -18.68 5.95 5.57
C ASP A 57 -18.30 4.66 6.31
N PRO A 58 -18.50 4.55 7.64
CA PRO A 58 -18.01 3.41 8.41
C PRO A 58 -18.59 2.06 7.99
N ALA A 59 -19.88 2.01 7.64
CA ALA A 59 -20.52 0.77 7.21
C ALA A 59 -19.98 0.32 5.84
N THR A 60 -19.78 1.28 4.95
CA THR A 60 -19.17 1.04 3.63
C THR A 60 -17.73 0.60 3.74
N LEU A 61 -16.92 1.25 4.60
CA LEU A 61 -15.54 0.85 4.83
C LEU A 61 -15.44 -0.59 5.37
N THR A 62 -16.28 -0.94 6.34
CA THR A 62 -16.33 -2.30 6.91
C THR A 62 -16.67 -3.34 5.83
N ARG A 63 -17.67 -3.06 4.99
CA ARG A 63 -18.05 -3.94 3.87
C ARG A 63 -16.91 -4.06 2.87
N ASN A 64 -16.35 -2.95 2.42
CA ASN A 64 -15.27 -2.93 1.43
C ASN A 64 -14.01 -3.66 1.92
N THR A 65 -13.71 -3.59 3.23
CA THR A 65 -12.58 -4.33 3.81
C THR A 65 -12.80 -5.84 3.71
N ARG A 66 -14.02 -6.32 3.98
CA ARG A 66 -14.37 -7.74 3.83
C ARG A 66 -14.38 -8.19 2.37
N GLU A 67 -14.91 -7.37 1.48
CA GLU A 67 -14.92 -7.62 0.03
C GLU A 67 -13.50 -7.66 -0.54
N LEU A 68 -12.61 -6.77 -0.07
CA LEU A 68 -11.20 -6.80 -0.45
C LEU A 68 -10.52 -8.09 0.01
N CYS A 69 -10.78 -8.56 1.23
CA CYS A 69 -10.27 -9.83 1.72
C CYS A 69 -10.77 -11.01 0.87
N ALA A 70 -12.07 -11.03 0.57
CA ALA A 70 -12.65 -12.02 -0.34
C ALA A 70 -12.01 -11.97 -1.75
N GLY A 71 -11.74 -10.77 -2.24
CA GLY A 71 -11.03 -10.56 -3.51
C GLY A 71 -9.59 -11.08 -3.51
N PHE A 72 -8.87 -10.97 -2.39
CA PHE A 72 -7.54 -11.57 -2.23
C PHE A 72 -7.62 -13.11 -2.36
N LEU A 73 -8.54 -13.74 -1.64
CA LEU A 73 -8.74 -15.19 -1.68
C LEU A 73 -9.19 -15.67 -3.08
N ALA A 74 -10.13 -14.95 -3.70
CA ALA A 74 -10.63 -15.25 -5.04
C ALA A 74 -9.55 -15.10 -6.12
N ALA A 75 -8.60 -14.19 -5.93
CA ALA A 75 -7.46 -14.02 -6.83
C ALA A 75 -6.42 -15.13 -6.73
N GLY A 76 -6.52 -16.01 -5.71
CA GLY A 76 -5.62 -17.14 -5.51
C GLY A 76 -4.61 -16.98 -4.37
N ILE A 77 -4.75 -15.95 -3.52
CA ILE A 77 -3.92 -15.85 -2.32
C ILE A 77 -4.38 -16.93 -1.32
N ASP A 78 -3.46 -17.80 -0.95
CA ASP A 78 -3.66 -18.92 -0.03
C ASP A 78 -3.24 -18.53 1.40
N PRO A 79 -4.17 -18.49 2.38
CA PRO A 79 -3.84 -18.18 3.77
C PRO A 79 -2.90 -19.18 4.45
N ALA A 80 -2.70 -20.36 3.86
CA ALA A 80 -1.72 -21.33 4.34
C ALA A 80 -0.28 -20.98 3.91
N LYS A 81 -0.13 -20.14 2.89
CA LYS A 81 1.16 -19.71 2.34
C LYS A 81 1.50 -18.25 2.68
N SER A 82 0.49 -17.38 2.72
CA SER A 82 0.63 -15.93 2.92
C SER A 82 -0.13 -15.45 4.14
N ILE A 83 0.39 -14.47 4.84
CA ILE A 83 -0.29 -13.83 5.96
C ILE A 83 -1.21 -12.73 5.41
N LEU A 84 -2.51 -12.82 5.71
CA LEU A 84 -3.49 -11.78 5.40
C LEU A 84 -3.86 -11.03 6.68
N ILE A 85 -3.74 -9.71 6.66
CA ILE A 85 -4.05 -8.86 7.82
C ILE A 85 -4.94 -7.68 7.45
N ASN A 86 -5.73 -7.23 8.41
CA ASN A 86 -6.37 -5.92 8.36
C ASN A 86 -5.58 -4.94 9.22
N GLN A 87 -5.14 -3.84 8.65
CA GLN A 87 -4.19 -2.90 9.25
C GLN A 87 -4.65 -2.40 10.64
N SER A 88 -5.91 -2.01 10.79
CA SER A 88 -6.43 -1.51 12.06
C SER A 88 -6.54 -2.57 13.17
N GLN A 89 -6.42 -3.85 12.85
CA GLN A 89 -6.40 -4.94 13.83
C GLN A 89 -5.01 -5.18 14.43
N VAL A 90 -3.99 -4.51 13.90
CA VAL A 90 -2.60 -4.55 14.38
C VAL A 90 -2.21 -3.13 14.82
N PRO A 91 -2.43 -2.75 16.10
CA PRO A 91 -2.23 -1.39 16.58
C PRO A 91 -0.79 -0.89 16.44
N GLU A 92 0.18 -1.77 16.31
CA GLU A 92 1.59 -1.46 16.13
C GLU A 92 1.86 -0.63 14.87
N HIS A 93 1.05 -0.73 13.84
CA HIS A 93 1.13 0.13 12.66
C HIS A 93 1.01 1.61 13.04
N ALA A 94 -0.03 1.95 13.81
CA ALA A 94 -0.27 3.32 14.24
C ALA A 94 0.76 3.79 15.29
N GLN A 95 1.18 2.89 16.18
CA GLN A 95 2.18 3.18 17.22
C GLN A 95 3.54 3.48 16.59
N LEU A 96 4.00 2.63 15.64
CA LEU A 96 5.26 2.86 14.94
C LEU A 96 5.18 4.08 14.01
N ALA A 97 4.03 4.34 13.39
CA ALA A 97 3.81 5.54 12.61
C ALA A 97 3.98 6.81 13.44
N TRP A 98 3.56 6.81 14.72
CA TRP A 98 3.81 7.93 15.61
C TRP A 98 5.31 8.12 15.87
N VAL A 99 6.05 7.05 16.13
CA VAL A 99 7.51 7.12 16.28
C VAL A 99 8.15 7.69 15.02
N PHE A 100 7.74 7.22 13.85
CA PHE A 100 8.29 7.70 12.57
C PHE A 100 7.90 9.15 12.24
N ASN A 101 6.76 9.63 12.69
CA ASN A 101 6.44 11.05 12.63
C ASN A 101 7.40 11.91 13.45
N CYS A 102 8.01 11.34 14.51
CA CYS A 102 9.03 12.00 15.31
C CYS A 102 10.45 11.88 14.72
N VAL A 103 10.68 10.93 13.82
CA VAL A 103 11.96 10.70 13.12
C VAL A 103 12.01 11.42 11.78
N ALA A 104 10.92 11.37 11.01
CA ALA A 104 10.82 11.96 9.67
C ALA A 104 10.94 13.50 9.73
N ARG A 105 11.59 14.08 8.72
CA ARG A 105 11.76 15.53 8.64
C ARG A 105 10.60 16.15 7.85
N MET A 106 10.10 17.31 8.32
CA MET A 106 9.06 18.07 7.62
C MET A 106 9.40 18.31 6.15
N GLY A 107 10.66 18.63 5.81
CA GLY A 107 11.09 18.85 4.44
C GLY A 107 11.02 17.59 3.56
N TRP A 108 11.08 16.40 4.13
CA TRP A 108 10.86 15.14 3.39
C TRP A 108 9.38 14.96 3.06
N MET A 109 8.51 15.17 4.05
CA MET A 109 7.06 15.07 3.89
C MET A 109 6.50 16.08 2.90
N GLN A 110 7.01 17.32 2.93
CA GLN A 110 6.59 18.40 2.01
C GLN A 110 6.96 18.14 0.55
N ARG A 111 7.97 17.30 0.28
CA ARG A 111 8.37 16.94 -1.08
C ARG A 111 7.50 15.84 -1.69
N MET A 112 6.67 15.15 -0.87
CA MET A 112 5.79 14.08 -1.36
C MET A 112 4.76 14.62 -2.35
N THR A 113 4.81 14.14 -3.58
CA THR A 113 3.96 14.64 -4.68
C THR A 113 2.50 14.25 -4.49
N GLN A 114 2.24 13.05 -4.00
CA GLN A 114 0.87 12.54 -3.82
C GLN A 114 0.03 13.36 -2.83
N PHE A 115 0.66 13.99 -1.82
CA PHE A 115 -0.07 14.93 -0.96
C PHE A 115 -0.61 16.11 -1.78
N LYS A 116 0.23 16.68 -2.65
CA LYS A 116 -0.15 17.81 -3.50
C LYS A 116 -1.28 17.45 -4.45
N ASP A 117 -1.21 16.26 -5.04
CA ASP A 117 -2.20 15.76 -5.99
C ASP A 117 -3.55 15.49 -5.30
N LYS A 118 -3.56 14.83 -4.13
CA LYS A 118 -4.78 14.47 -3.38
C LYS A 118 -5.41 15.67 -2.66
N ALA A 119 -4.61 16.57 -2.10
CA ALA A 119 -5.09 17.77 -1.44
C ALA A 119 -5.64 18.81 -2.43
N GLY A 120 -5.17 18.79 -3.68
CA GLY A 120 -5.63 19.67 -4.75
C GLY A 120 -5.51 21.14 -4.40
N LYS A 121 -6.49 21.94 -4.85
CA LYS A 121 -6.53 23.40 -4.62
C LYS A 121 -6.85 23.77 -3.17
N ASN A 122 -7.35 22.84 -2.35
CA ASN A 122 -7.78 23.12 -0.97
C ASN A 122 -6.92 22.36 0.06
N ALA A 123 -5.60 22.53 -0.05
CA ALA A 123 -4.65 21.87 0.85
C ALA A 123 -4.88 22.20 2.34
N GLN A 124 -5.49 23.36 2.65
CA GLN A 124 -5.81 23.74 4.03
C GLN A 124 -6.96 22.93 4.64
N ALA A 125 -7.84 22.36 3.82
CA ALA A 125 -8.92 21.46 4.27
C ALA A 125 -8.52 19.98 4.30
N ALA A 126 -7.29 19.65 3.87
CA ALA A 126 -6.78 18.31 3.92
C ALA A 126 -6.56 17.85 5.37
N SER A 127 -6.86 16.58 5.68
CA SER A 127 -6.60 16.04 7.00
C SER A 127 -5.10 15.96 7.28
N LEU A 128 -4.70 16.07 8.55
CA LEU A 128 -3.33 15.84 8.96
C LEU A 128 -2.87 14.40 8.60
N GLY A 129 -3.78 13.43 8.65
CA GLY A 129 -3.53 12.06 8.22
C GLY A 129 -3.14 11.97 6.74
N LEU A 130 -3.73 12.79 5.86
CA LEU A 130 -3.35 12.83 4.44
C LEU A 130 -1.93 13.40 4.25
N PHE A 131 -1.45 14.25 5.13
CA PHE A 131 -0.06 14.72 5.13
C PHE A 131 0.89 13.68 5.73
N GLY A 132 0.47 13.01 6.81
CA GLY A 132 1.30 12.07 7.58
C GLY A 132 1.33 10.63 7.06
N TYR A 133 0.43 10.25 6.13
CA TYR A 133 0.31 8.85 5.72
C TYR A 133 1.60 8.23 5.15
N PRO A 134 2.57 8.95 4.57
CA PRO A 134 3.82 8.32 4.14
C PRO A 134 4.64 7.74 5.31
N ALA A 135 4.54 8.34 6.51
CA ALA A 135 5.13 7.77 7.72
C ALA A 135 4.38 6.52 8.20
N LEU A 136 3.05 6.47 8.04
CA LEU A 136 2.27 5.26 8.28
C LEU A 136 2.65 4.16 7.29
N MET A 137 2.83 4.47 6.01
CA MET A 137 3.28 3.48 5.02
C MET A 137 4.67 2.93 5.37
N ALA A 138 5.60 3.77 5.83
CA ALA A 138 6.88 3.32 6.32
C ALA A 138 6.73 2.38 7.53
N ALA A 139 5.80 2.69 8.45
CA ALA A 139 5.50 1.84 9.60
C ALA A 139 4.92 0.49 9.17
N ASP A 140 4.00 0.47 8.20
CA ASP A 140 3.41 -0.76 7.67
C ASP A 140 4.46 -1.75 7.18
N ILE A 141 5.48 -1.23 6.52
CA ILE A 141 6.57 -2.02 5.93
C ILE A 141 7.57 -2.46 7.01
N LEU A 142 7.99 -1.51 7.84
CA LEU A 142 9.11 -1.71 8.75
C LEU A 142 8.72 -2.43 10.05
N VAL A 143 7.45 -2.40 10.47
CA VAL A 143 6.96 -3.15 11.65
C VAL A 143 7.17 -4.68 11.49
N TYR A 144 7.15 -5.14 10.24
CA TYR A 144 7.40 -6.55 9.89
C TYR A 144 8.84 -6.80 9.43
N HIS A 145 9.72 -5.83 9.46
CA HIS A 145 11.07 -5.90 8.89
C HIS A 145 11.04 -6.38 7.43
N ALA A 146 10.05 -5.91 6.64
CA ALA A 146 9.94 -6.30 5.25
C ALA A 146 11.14 -5.80 4.44
N THR A 147 11.76 -6.73 3.70
CA THR A 147 12.93 -6.47 2.88
C THR A 147 12.57 -6.09 1.45
N HIS A 148 11.39 -6.51 0.98
CA HIS A 148 10.92 -6.31 -0.39
C HIS A 148 9.48 -5.79 -0.40
N VAL A 149 9.20 -4.82 -1.26
CA VAL A 149 7.85 -4.26 -1.44
C VAL A 149 7.53 -4.21 -2.93
N PRO A 150 6.66 -5.11 -3.43
CA PRO A 150 6.15 -5.05 -4.79
C PRO A 150 5.25 -3.83 -4.97
N VAL A 151 5.67 -2.88 -5.78
CA VAL A 151 4.93 -1.63 -6.03
C VAL A 151 4.97 -1.20 -7.49
N GLY A 152 4.03 -0.33 -7.86
CA GLY A 152 4.11 0.43 -9.10
C GLY A 152 5.11 1.58 -8.98
N GLU A 153 5.54 2.13 -10.13
CA GLU A 153 6.47 3.27 -10.17
C GLU A 153 5.98 4.50 -9.41
N ASP A 154 4.67 4.69 -9.33
CA ASP A 154 4.03 5.79 -8.60
C ASP A 154 4.27 5.74 -7.08
N GLN A 155 4.67 4.57 -6.53
CA GLN A 155 4.98 4.39 -5.12
C GLN A 155 6.48 4.48 -4.81
N LYS A 156 7.34 4.65 -5.81
CA LYS A 156 8.79 4.70 -5.64
C LYS A 156 9.23 5.75 -4.61
N GLN A 157 8.66 6.95 -4.69
CA GLN A 157 8.98 8.05 -3.78
C GLN A 157 8.65 7.73 -2.31
N HIS A 158 7.58 6.96 -2.06
CA HIS A 158 7.23 6.51 -0.71
C HIS A 158 8.23 5.49 -0.17
N LEU A 159 8.73 4.61 -1.02
CA LEU A 159 9.77 3.65 -0.61
C LEU A 159 11.12 4.32 -0.37
N GLU A 160 11.48 5.35 -1.15
CA GLU A 160 12.65 6.18 -0.88
C GLU A 160 12.52 6.84 0.52
N LEU A 161 11.34 7.39 0.85
CA LEU A 161 11.09 7.94 2.17
C LEU A 161 11.17 6.86 3.27
N THR A 162 10.63 5.67 3.03
CA THR A 162 10.72 4.54 3.98
C THR A 162 12.18 4.20 4.28
N ARG A 163 13.03 4.16 3.26
CA ARG A 163 14.49 3.92 3.40
C ARG A 163 15.16 5.03 4.18
N ASP A 164 14.83 6.30 3.89
CA ASP A 164 15.36 7.46 4.61
C ASP A 164 14.98 7.41 6.10
N ILE A 165 13.74 7.04 6.42
CA ILE A 165 13.26 6.89 7.80
C ILE A 165 14.00 5.75 8.51
N ALA A 166 14.13 4.58 7.87
CA ALA A 166 14.84 3.43 8.42
C ALA A 166 16.32 3.77 8.69
N ALA A 167 16.99 4.35 7.70
CA ALA A 167 18.40 4.74 7.81
C ALA A 167 18.62 5.78 8.92
N LYS A 168 17.73 6.79 8.99
CA LYS A 168 17.81 7.82 10.03
C LYS A 168 17.56 7.24 11.42
N PHE A 169 16.55 6.36 11.58
CA PHE A 169 16.28 5.70 12.84
C PHE A 169 17.51 4.88 13.29
N ASN A 170 18.02 4.01 12.43
CA ASN A 170 19.18 3.18 12.72
C ASN A 170 20.40 4.03 13.12
N HIS A 171 20.65 5.11 12.38
CA HIS A 171 21.74 6.05 12.68
C HIS A 171 21.54 6.76 14.03
N ASP A 172 20.37 7.34 14.27
CA ASP A 172 20.12 8.18 15.45
C ASP A 172 20.18 7.37 16.75
N TYR A 173 19.79 6.09 16.69
CA TYR A 173 19.79 5.19 17.84
C TYR A 173 21.03 4.27 17.90
N GLY A 174 21.92 4.32 16.90
CA GLY A 174 23.14 3.51 16.83
C GLY A 174 22.88 2.02 16.73
N VAL A 175 21.85 1.62 15.95
CA VAL A 175 21.38 0.24 15.80
C VAL A 175 21.20 -0.14 14.33
N ASP A 176 21.23 -1.43 14.02
CA ASP A 176 20.80 -2.00 12.73
C ASP A 176 19.44 -2.70 12.93
N PHE A 177 18.40 -1.93 13.30
CA PHE A 177 17.11 -2.48 13.70
C PHE A 177 16.15 -2.64 12.52
N PHE A 178 16.09 -1.66 11.62
CA PHE A 178 15.24 -1.74 10.44
C PHE A 178 16.04 -2.08 9.17
N PRO A 179 15.51 -2.96 8.30
CA PRO A 179 16.11 -3.19 6.98
C PRO A 179 15.99 -1.94 6.10
N ILE A 180 16.93 -1.80 5.17
CA ILE A 180 16.80 -0.85 4.08
C ILE A 180 16.02 -1.55 2.96
N THR A 181 14.72 -1.40 2.99
CA THR A 181 13.78 -2.12 2.13
C THR A 181 14.01 -1.83 0.63
N GLU A 182 13.97 -2.87 -0.20
CA GLU A 182 14.14 -2.74 -1.64
C GLU A 182 12.78 -2.65 -2.37
N PRO A 183 12.58 -1.64 -3.24
CA PRO A 183 11.42 -1.62 -4.11
C PRO A 183 11.54 -2.73 -5.17
N VAL A 184 10.51 -3.55 -5.29
CA VAL A 184 10.44 -4.53 -6.36
C VAL A 184 9.52 -3.99 -7.45
N ILE A 185 10.15 -3.45 -8.49
CA ILE A 185 9.45 -2.96 -9.69
C ILE A 185 9.66 -4.02 -10.77
N GLU A 186 8.92 -5.13 -10.68
CA GLU A 186 9.02 -6.22 -11.66
C GLU A 186 8.05 -5.98 -12.83
N GLY A 187 8.57 -6.13 -14.03
CA GLY A 187 7.82 -6.13 -15.29
C GLY A 187 7.29 -4.76 -15.71
N ALA A 188 6.97 -4.62 -16.99
CA ALA A 188 6.12 -3.53 -17.43
C ALA A 188 4.78 -3.68 -16.68
N ALA A 189 4.53 -2.81 -15.70
CA ALA A 189 3.23 -2.77 -15.04
C ALA A 189 2.19 -2.66 -16.16
N THR A 190 1.41 -3.71 -16.37
CA THR A 190 0.36 -3.69 -17.38
C THR A 190 -0.61 -2.60 -16.98
N ARG A 191 -0.40 -1.41 -17.52
CA ARG A 191 -1.26 -0.27 -17.26
C ARG A 191 -2.57 -0.53 -17.98
N VAL A 192 -3.52 -1.10 -17.26
CA VAL A 192 -4.87 -1.32 -17.80
C VAL A 192 -5.54 0.03 -17.98
N MET A 193 -5.95 0.30 -19.20
CA MET A 193 -6.56 1.57 -19.58
C MET A 193 -8.07 1.52 -19.37
N SER A 194 -8.68 2.69 -19.19
CA SER A 194 -10.13 2.83 -19.10
C SER A 194 -10.78 2.33 -20.41
N LEU A 195 -11.89 1.60 -20.29
CA LEU A 195 -12.65 1.12 -21.44
C LEU A 195 -13.32 2.24 -22.23
N ARG A 196 -13.51 3.40 -21.61
CA ARG A 196 -14.12 4.58 -22.25
C ARG A 196 -13.10 5.57 -22.82
N ASP A 197 -11.88 5.56 -22.29
CA ASP A 197 -10.82 6.49 -22.68
C ASP A 197 -9.47 5.79 -22.58
N GLY A 198 -9.00 5.24 -23.68
CA GLY A 198 -7.74 4.52 -23.76
C GLY A 198 -6.49 5.34 -23.47
N SER A 199 -6.61 6.66 -23.27
CA SER A 199 -5.52 7.53 -22.81
C SER A 199 -5.40 7.59 -21.28
N LYS A 200 -6.45 7.18 -20.55
CA LYS A 200 -6.52 7.23 -19.08
C LYS A 200 -6.38 5.84 -18.46
N LYS A 201 -5.71 5.76 -17.33
CA LYS A 201 -5.64 4.54 -16.53
C LYS A 201 -7.03 4.19 -15.98
N MET A 202 -7.40 2.90 -16.01
CA MET A 202 -8.57 2.38 -15.33
C MET A 202 -8.51 2.75 -13.85
N SER A 203 -9.59 3.33 -13.31
CA SER A 203 -9.61 3.90 -11.98
C SER A 203 -10.90 3.61 -11.23
N LYS A 204 -10.79 3.32 -9.92
CA LYS A 204 -11.92 3.20 -8.99
C LYS A 204 -12.72 4.49 -8.85
N SER A 205 -12.08 5.65 -9.04
CA SER A 205 -12.69 6.97 -8.89
C SER A 205 -13.39 7.50 -10.15
N ASP A 206 -13.38 6.75 -11.26
CA ASP A 206 -14.15 7.13 -12.43
C ASP A 206 -15.65 7.06 -12.08
N PRO A 207 -16.45 8.10 -12.37
CA PRO A 207 -17.88 8.13 -12.04
C PRO A 207 -18.71 7.11 -12.86
N SER A 208 -18.17 6.62 -13.98
CA SER A 208 -18.85 5.66 -14.85
C SER A 208 -18.32 4.24 -14.66
N ASP A 209 -19.18 3.30 -14.29
CA ASP A 209 -18.82 1.88 -14.21
C ASP A 209 -18.41 1.29 -15.58
N ALA A 210 -18.97 1.80 -16.68
CA ALA A 210 -18.58 1.39 -18.03
C ALA A 210 -17.10 1.72 -18.39
N SER A 211 -16.35 2.40 -17.51
CA SER A 211 -14.93 2.67 -17.68
C SER A 211 -14.02 1.51 -17.26
N ARG A 212 -14.57 0.50 -16.55
CA ARG A 212 -13.82 -0.59 -15.93
C ARG A 212 -14.59 -1.91 -15.98
N ILE A 213 -13.89 -3.00 -15.77
CA ILE A 213 -14.45 -4.31 -15.45
C ILE A 213 -14.19 -4.54 -13.97
N ASN A 214 -15.24 -4.65 -13.16
CA ASN A 214 -15.10 -4.97 -11.75
C ASN A 214 -14.93 -6.48 -11.58
N MET A 215 -14.20 -6.91 -10.55
CA MET A 215 -14.04 -8.35 -10.25
C MET A 215 -15.34 -9.00 -9.74
N THR A 216 -16.34 -8.19 -9.43
CA THR A 216 -17.68 -8.62 -9.00
C THR A 216 -18.70 -8.64 -10.12
N ASP A 217 -18.34 -8.21 -11.33
CA ASP A 217 -19.24 -8.24 -12.49
C ASP A 217 -19.52 -9.70 -12.88
N ASP A 218 -20.75 -9.99 -13.30
CA ASP A 218 -21.13 -11.28 -13.85
C ASP A 218 -20.84 -11.39 -15.34
N GLY A 219 -21.09 -12.57 -15.92
CA GLY A 219 -20.79 -12.83 -17.31
C GLY A 219 -21.69 -12.09 -18.32
N ASP A 220 -22.77 -11.47 -17.84
CA ASP A 220 -23.77 -10.76 -18.68
C ASP A 220 -23.58 -9.23 -18.60
N THR A 221 -22.67 -8.74 -17.73
CA THR A 221 -22.31 -7.34 -17.56
C THR A 221 -21.21 -6.93 -18.54
#